data_8386f2869406cc744451adff8982f9ac
#
_entry.id   8386f2869406cc744451adff8982f9ac
#
_cell.length_a   1.000
_cell.length_b   1.000
_cell.length_c   1.000
_cell.angle_alpha   90.00
_cell.angle_beta   90.00
_cell.angle_gamma   90.00
#
_symmetry.space_group_name_H-M   'P 1'
#
loop_
_entity.id
_entity.type
_entity.pdbx_description
1 polymer ?
#
loop_
_entity_poly.entity_id
_entity_poly.type
_entity_poly.pdbx_seq_one_letter_code
_entity_poly.pdbx_strand_id
1 'polypeptide(L)'
;MSYQKTIDLYGDGIGKVQYIDHMGSDLTIVNSARVSFGVEKEDLDARDKKLINYLVKHRHTSTFEHNVVTFKFVVPLFVRSQHMRHRTWSYNEISRRYTNKDLAFYCPSTFRTQHKSNRQSSNLDEINPLMYPDLSDPTFGISCAEQLRKHTGRSLVLFENLMAAGVCREQARMVLPQSMYTEYYGTVNLNNLLKFIGLRTHEGAQKEIQDVALACLGIAKDLWPEAVNAYVCSAQKG
;
A
#
# COMPACT_ATOMS: atom_id res chain seq x y z
N MET A 1 17.03 -9.42 -19.25
CA MET A 1 15.58 -9.03 -19.20
C MET A 1 15.41 -8.09 -18.02
N SER A 2 14.71 -6.97 -18.20
CA SER A 2 14.39 -6.06 -17.10
C SER A 2 13.44 -6.77 -16.11
N TYR A 3 13.69 -6.66 -14.80
CA TYR A 3 12.79 -7.16 -13.78
C TYR A 3 11.43 -6.45 -13.90
N GLN A 4 10.37 -7.22 -14.02
CA GLN A 4 9.01 -6.69 -14.08
C GLN A 4 8.14 -7.50 -13.13
N LYS A 5 7.47 -6.83 -12.20
CA LYS A 5 6.55 -7.47 -11.26
C LYS A 5 5.37 -6.55 -10.94
N THR A 6 4.19 -7.09 -11.11
CA THR A 6 2.94 -6.49 -10.67
C THR A 6 2.25 -7.48 -9.74
N ILE A 7 1.76 -7.01 -8.60
CA ILE A 7 1.02 -7.81 -7.63
C ILE A 7 -0.38 -7.19 -7.50
N ASP A 8 -1.38 -7.97 -7.87
CA ASP A 8 -2.78 -7.59 -7.75
C ASP A 8 -3.23 -7.60 -6.29
N LEU A 9 -4.07 -6.64 -5.94
CA LEU A 9 -4.63 -6.46 -4.60
C LEU A 9 -6.15 -6.67 -4.65
N TYR A 10 -6.71 -7.06 -3.52
CA TYR A 10 -8.17 -7.09 -3.26
C TYR A 10 -9.01 -8.03 -4.14
N GLY A 11 -8.43 -8.70 -5.14
CA GLY A 11 -9.13 -9.63 -6.03
C GLY A 11 -10.17 -9.00 -6.96
N ASP A 12 -10.13 -7.68 -7.18
CA ASP A 12 -11.09 -6.93 -7.99
C ASP A 12 -10.58 -6.58 -9.41
N GLY A 13 -9.34 -6.98 -9.73
CA GLY A 13 -8.69 -6.72 -11.03
C GLY A 13 -8.25 -5.25 -11.23
N ILE A 14 -8.37 -4.38 -10.21
CA ILE A 14 -8.07 -2.95 -10.28
C ILE A 14 -6.87 -2.61 -9.38
N GLY A 15 -6.99 -2.95 -8.09
CA GLY A 15 -5.98 -2.66 -7.09
C GLY A 15 -4.68 -3.38 -7.36
N LYS A 16 -3.53 -2.69 -7.30
CA LYS A 16 -2.20 -3.31 -7.55
C LYS A 16 -1.04 -2.50 -7.02
N VAL A 17 0.07 -3.20 -6.81
CA VAL A 17 1.41 -2.63 -6.62
C VAL A 17 2.29 -3.11 -7.77
N GLN A 18 2.90 -2.19 -8.48
CA GLN A 18 3.78 -2.46 -9.60
C GLN A 18 5.19 -1.97 -9.28
N TYR A 19 6.19 -2.82 -9.49
CA TYR A 19 7.59 -2.41 -9.53
C TYR A 19 7.85 -1.53 -10.75
N ILE A 20 8.60 -0.44 -10.57
CA ILE A 20 9.01 0.47 -11.64
C ILE A 20 10.51 0.40 -11.85
N ASP A 21 11.29 0.70 -10.80
CA ASP A 21 12.76 0.73 -10.87
C ASP A 21 13.38 0.67 -9.48
N HIS A 22 14.66 0.31 -9.40
CA HIS A 22 15.42 0.33 -8.15
C HIS A 22 16.90 0.63 -8.37
N MET A 23 17.55 1.03 -7.30
CA MET A 23 18.99 1.23 -7.21
C MET A 23 19.56 0.44 -6.03
N GLY A 24 20.73 -0.13 -6.21
CA GLY A 24 21.45 -0.86 -5.17
C GLY A 24 21.05 -2.35 -5.06
N SER A 25 21.84 -3.08 -4.31
CA SER A 25 21.72 -4.52 -4.07
C SER A 25 22.14 -4.86 -2.64
N ASP A 26 22.07 -6.12 -2.22
CA ASP A 26 22.64 -6.56 -0.94
C ASP A 26 24.15 -6.25 -0.84
N LEU A 27 24.87 -6.29 -1.96
CA LEU A 27 26.28 -5.92 -2.01
C LEU A 27 26.50 -4.43 -1.71
N THR A 28 25.58 -3.55 -2.13
CA THR A 28 25.63 -2.13 -1.81
C THR A 28 25.57 -1.90 -0.29
N ILE A 29 24.78 -2.67 0.44
CA ILE A 29 24.70 -2.60 1.92
C ILE A 29 26.03 -2.98 2.54
N VAL A 30 26.66 -4.05 2.04
CA VAL A 30 27.95 -4.55 2.54
C VAL A 30 29.05 -3.53 2.27
N ASN A 31 29.15 -2.99 1.06
CA ASN A 31 30.19 -2.05 0.69
C ASN A 31 30.03 -0.72 1.43
N SER A 32 28.81 -0.23 1.61
CA SER A 32 28.57 0.97 2.42
C SER A 32 28.96 0.80 3.90
N ALA A 33 28.81 -0.40 4.45
CA ALA A 33 29.30 -0.69 5.81
C ALA A 33 30.83 -0.81 5.87
N ARG A 34 31.47 -1.39 4.84
CA ARG A 34 32.91 -1.62 4.78
C ARG A 34 33.72 -0.40 4.38
N VAL A 35 33.10 0.65 3.87
CA VAL A 35 33.80 1.90 3.50
C VAL A 35 34.63 2.46 4.68
N SER A 36 34.19 2.26 5.92
CA SER A 36 34.91 2.64 7.12
C SER A 36 36.28 1.96 7.28
N PHE A 37 36.48 0.86 6.57
CA PHE A 37 37.73 0.09 6.56
C PHE A 37 38.47 0.22 5.22
N GLY A 38 37.98 1.03 4.30
CA GLY A 38 38.54 1.17 2.97
C GLY A 38 38.47 -0.10 2.12
N VAL A 39 37.50 -0.98 2.38
CA VAL A 39 37.33 -2.26 1.70
C VAL A 39 36.09 -2.21 0.80
N GLU A 40 36.27 -2.58 -0.46
CA GLU A 40 35.18 -2.78 -1.42
C GLU A 40 35.23 -4.22 -1.96
N LYS A 41 34.05 -4.79 -2.22
CA LYS A 41 33.88 -6.15 -2.74
C LYS A 41 33.06 -6.12 -4.02
N GLU A 42 33.31 -7.10 -4.87
CA GLU A 42 32.56 -7.32 -6.12
C GLU A 42 31.45 -8.35 -5.94
N ASP A 43 31.61 -9.31 -5.03
CA ASP A 43 30.67 -10.41 -4.77
C ASP A 43 30.37 -10.60 -3.30
N LEU A 44 29.16 -11.14 -3.00
CA LEU A 44 28.71 -11.52 -1.67
C LEU A 44 29.24 -12.90 -1.28
N ASP A 45 29.72 -13.01 -0.02
CA ASP A 45 30.08 -14.28 0.59
C ASP A 45 29.28 -14.56 1.89
N ALA A 46 29.55 -15.69 2.52
CA ALA A 46 28.89 -16.08 3.77
C ALA A 46 29.19 -15.13 4.95
N ARG A 47 30.32 -14.40 4.94
CA ARG A 47 30.66 -13.40 5.96
C ARG A 47 29.83 -12.14 5.75
N ASP A 48 29.56 -11.77 4.52
CA ASP A 48 28.74 -10.61 4.17
C ASP A 48 27.28 -10.82 4.58
N LYS A 49 26.75 -12.01 4.40
CA LYS A 49 25.40 -12.38 4.90
C LYS A 49 25.33 -12.25 6.44
N LYS A 50 26.38 -12.65 7.15
CA LYS A 50 26.48 -12.45 8.62
C LYS A 50 26.56 -10.96 8.97
N LEU A 51 27.27 -10.17 8.17
CA LEU A 51 27.34 -8.71 8.35
C LEU A 51 25.97 -8.05 8.16
N ILE A 52 25.23 -8.37 7.12
CA ILE A 52 23.85 -7.86 6.90
C ILE A 52 22.96 -8.21 8.12
N ASN A 53 22.98 -9.45 8.59
CA ASN A 53 22.24 -9.85 9.80
C ASN A 53 22.64 -9.05 11.03
N TYR A 54 23.93 -8.78 11.23
CA TYR A 54 24.44 -7.94 12.32
C TYR A 54 23.93 -6.51 12.21
N LEU A 55 23.98 -5.90 11.01
CA LEU A 55 23.52 -4.54 10.76
C LEU A 55 22.02 -4.38 11.04
N VAL A 56 21.21 -5.34 10.62
CA VAL A 56 19.76 -5.38 10.93
C VAL A 56 19.54 -5.49 12.43
N LYS A 57 20.18 -6.47 13.09
CA LYS A 57 20.01 -6.74 14.53
C LYS A 57 20.37 -5.52 15.37
N HIS A 58 21.45 -4.83 15.05
CA HIS A 58 21.95 -3.67 15.80
C HIS A 58 21.42 -2.33 15.27
N ARG A 59 20.46 -2.35 14.34
CA ARG A 59 19.80 -1.17 13.76
C ARG A 59 20.78 -0.16 13.14
N HIS A 60 21.83 -0.64 12.47
CA HIS A 60 22.74 0.18 11.69
C HIS A 60 22.06 0.55 10.36
N THR A 61 21.14 1.52 10.39
CA THR A 61 20.16 1.75 9.34
C THR A 61 20.72 2.46 8.11
N SER A 62 21.78 3.27 8.26
CA SER A 62 22.33 4.10 7.16
C SER A 62 22.79 3.27 5.97
N THR A 63 23.30 2.06 6.21
CA THR A 63 23.79 1.17 5.14
C THR A 63 22.68 0.69 4.20
N PHE A 64 21.41 0.67 4.66
CA PHE A 64 20.22 0.31 3.88
C PHE A 64 19.65 1.52 3.11
N GLU A 65 20.09 2.72 3.38
CA GLU A 65 19.54 3.95 2.77
C GLU A 65 20.09 4.25 1.38
N HIS A 66 21.17 3.56 0.98
CA HIS A 66 21.74 3.60 -0.37
C HIS A 66 21.00 2.72 -1.39
N ASN A 67 20.06 1.91 -0.93
CA ASN A 67 19.16 1.12 -1.77
C ASN A 67 17.81 1.83 -1.86
N VAL A 68 17.31 2.05 -3.06
CA VAL A 68 16.09 2.82 -3.31
C VAL A 68 15.21 2.07 -4.29
N VAL A 69 13.89 2.12 -4.11
CA VAL A 69 12.92 1.53 -5.03
C VAL A 69 11.77 2.49 -5.32
N THR A 70 11.30 2.46 -6.54
CA THR A 70 10.10 3.15 -7.00
C THR A 70 9.02 2.13 -7.33
N PHE A 71 7.84 2.32 -6.75
CA PHE A 71 6.63 1.59 -7.05
C PHE A 71 5.60 2.50 -7.70
N LYS A 72 4.67 1.89 -8.43
CA LYS A 72 3.40 2.49 -8.82
C LYS A 72 2.28 1.78 -8.08
N PHE A 73 1.44 2.54 -7.41
CA PHE A 73 0.31 2.05 -6.61
C PHE A 73 -0.99 2.42 -7.28
N VAL A 74 -1.93 1.47 -7.33
CA VAL A 74 -3.34 1.70 -7.64
C VAL A 74 -4.14 1.21 -6.46
N VAL A 75 -4.64 2.11 -5.62
CA VAL A 75 -5.32 1.80 -4.36
C VAL A 75 -6.44 2.80 -4.07
N PRO A 76 -7.43 2.46 -3.23
CA PRO A 76 -8.46 3.40 -2.80
C PRO A 76 -7.88 4.58 -1.99
N LEU A 77 -8.54 5.74 -2.05
CA LEU A 77 -8.11 6.95 -1.32
C LEU A 77 -7.96 6.72 0.18
N PHE A 78 -8.81 5.92 0.82
CA PHE A 78 -8.70 5.63 2.25
C PHE A 78 -7.42 4.83 2.58
N VAL A 79 -6.92 3.97 1.67
CA VAL A 79 -5.64 3.26 1.80
C VAL A 79 -4.48 4.21 1.54
N ARG A 80 -4.56 4.99 0.47
CA ARG A 80 -3.58 6.04 0.12
C ARG A 80 -3.35 6.99 1.29
N SER A 81 -4.42 7.41 1.98
CA SER A 81 -4.34 8.32 3.13
C SER A 81 -3.49 7.75 4.28
N GLN A 82 -3.53 6.43 4.48
CA GLN A 82 -2.68 5.76 5.46
C GLN A 82 -1.22 5.62 4.97
N HIS A 83 -1.02 5.37 3.67
CA HIS A 83 0.33 5.26 3.11
C HIS A 83 1.07 6.60 3.20
N MET A 84 0.42 7.71 2.89
CA MET A 84 1.03 9.05 2.93
C MET A 84 1.36 9.57 4.34
N ARG A 85 1.00 8.84 5.40
CA ARG A 85 1.52 9.10 6.76
C ARG A 85 2.98 8.69 6.91
N HIS A 86 3.53 7.87 5.98
CA HIS A 86 4.95 7.55 5.89
C HIS A 86 5.69 8.65 5.13
N ARG A 87 6.09 9.72 5.82
CA ARG A 87 6.59 10.98 5.27
C ARG A 87 8.01 10.93 4.71
N THR A 88 8.67 9.78 4.80
CA THR A 88 10.02 9.54 4.25
C THR A 88 10.01 9.01 2.81
N TRP A 89 8.83 8.95 2.20
CA TRP A 89 8.62 8.60 0.81
C TRP A 89 8.45 9.85 -0.06
N SER A 90 8.83 9.77 -1.33
CA SER A 90 8.47 10.76 -2.35
C SER A 90 7.25 10.26 -3.11
N TYR A 91 6.23 11.12 -3.27
CA TYR A 91 4.96 10.76 -3.90
C TYR A 91 4.60 11.69 -5.05
N ASN A 92 4.12 11.11 -6.17
CA ASN A 92 3.47 11.84 -7.26
C ASN A 92 2.18 11.12 -7.64
N GLU A 93 1.04 11.80 -7.50
CA GLU A 93 -0.30 11.23 -7.63
C GLU A 93 -1.06 11.84 -8.79
N ILE A 94 -1.89 11.02 -9.47
CA ILE A 94 -2.87 11.50 -10.45
C ILE A 94 -3.77 12.56 -9.82
N SER A 95 -3.98 13.66 -10.52
CA SER A 95 -4.84 14.72 -10.02
C SER A 95 -6.23 14.67 -10.65
N ARG A 96 -7.26 14.47 -9.82
CA ARG A 96 -8.66 14.58 -10.21
C ARG A 96 -9.12 16.02 -10.47
N ARG A 97 -8.22 16.98 -10.35
CA ARG A 97 -8.42 18.34 -10.86
C ARG A 97 -8.20 18.42 -12.36
N TYR A 98 -7.37 17.51 -12.92
CA TYR A 98 -6.98 17.55 -14.33
C TYR A 98 -7.68 16.49 -15.17
N THR A 99 -8.07 15.37 -14.58
CA THR A 99 -8.69 14.26 -15.31
C THR A 99 -9.80 13.57 -14.52
N ASN A 100 -10.85 13.15 -15.23
CA ASN A 100 -11.91 12.26 -14.76
C ASN A 100 -11.90 10.91 -15.50
N LYS A 101 -10.80 10.62 -16.23
CA LYS A 101 -10.64 9.34 -16.93
C LYS A 101 -10.57 8.19 -15.93
N ASP A 102 -11.19 7.06 -16.30
CA ASP A 102 -11.08 5.79 -15.60
C ASP A 102 -11.38 5.88 -14.08
N LEU A 103 -12.49 6.55 -13.72
CA LEU A 103 -12.98 6.57 -12.34
C LEU A 103 -13.44 5.17 -11.96
N ALA A 104 -12.71 4.53 -11.04
CA ALA A 104 -13.02 3.23 -10.50
C ALA A 104 -13.15 3.31 -8.96
N PHE A 105 -13.89 2.36 -8.36
CA PHE A 105 -14.19 2.38 -6.94
C PHE A 105 -14.03 0.99 -6.33
N TYR A 106 -13.43 0.94 -5.16
CA TYR A 106 -13.35 -0.27 -4.35
C TYR A 106 -14.72 -0.55 -3.74
N CYS A 107 -15.31 -1.67 -4.15
CA CYS A 107 -16.61 -2.13 -3.67
C CYS A 107 -16.50 -3.62 -3.29
N PRO A 108 -16.10 -3.95 -2.06
CA PRO A 108 -15.97 -5.32 -1.63
C PRO A 108 -17.33 -6.03 -1.62
N SER A 109 -17.33 -7.34 -1.85
CA SER A 109 -18.54 -8.18 -1.78
C SER A 109 -18.98 -8.49 -0.35
N THR A 110 -18.04 -8.44 0.60
CA THR A 110 -18.22 -8.71 2.02
C THR A 110 -17.49 -7.69 2.87
N PHE A 111 -17.86 -7.57 4.12
CA PHE A 111 -17.28 -6.63 5.08
C PHE A 111 -16.81 -7.39 6.32
N ARG A 112 -15.73 -6.92 6.94
CA ARG A 112 -15.27 -7.47 8.22
C ARG A 112 -16.02 -6.87 9.39
N THR A 113 -16.19 -7.65 10.45
CA THR A 113 -16.81 -7.17 11.70
C THR A 113 -15.81 -6.34 12.50
N GLN A 114 -16.32 -5.44 13.35
CA GLN A 114 -15.52 -4.62 14.25
C GLN A 114 -14.93 -5.48 15.38
N HIS A 115 -13.62 -5.35 15.64
CA HIS A 115 -13.00 -5.97 16.80
C HIS A 115 -13.56 -5.39 18.11
N LYS A 116 -13.88 -6.25 19.10
CA LYS A 116 -14.60 -5.86 20.33
C LYS A 116 -13.87 -4.83 21.19
N SER A 117 -12.56 -4.96 21.34
CA SER A 117 -11.74 -4.11 22.23
C SER A 117 -10.78 -3.18 21.48
N ASN A 118 -10.33 -3.53 20.29
CA ASN A 118 -9.43 -2.71 19.49
C ASN A 118 -10.19 -1.98 18.38
N ARG A 119 -10.45 -0.70 18.59
CA ARG A 119 -11.22 0.15 17.64
C ARG A 119 -10.55 0.30 16.28
N GLN A 120 -9.26 0.04 16.16
CA GLN A 120 -8.51 0.17 14.90
C GLN A 120 -8.48 -1.14 14.11
N SER A 121 -8.85 -2.26 14.72
CA SER A 121 -8.76 -3.60 14.17
C SER A 121 -10.13 -4.13 13.76
N SER A 122 -10.14 -5.03 12.79
CA SER A 122 -11.32 -5.81 12.41
C SER A 122 -11.08 -7.29 12.71
N ASN A 123 -12.18 -8.04 12.91
CA ASN A 123 -12.12 -9.49 12.92
C ASN A 123 -11.97 -10.02 11.48
N LEU A 124 -11.65 -11.30 11.36
CA LEU A 124 -11.60 -11.98 10.06
C LEU A 124 -12.99 -12.43 9.58
N ASP A 125 -14.00 -12.39 10.44
CA ASP A 125 -15.37 -12.76 10.09
C ASP A 125 -15.92 -11.81 9.02
N GLU A 126 -16.39 -12.39 7.94
CA GLU A 126 -16.95 -11.66 6.81
C GLU A 126 -18.48 -11.69 6.86
N ILE A 127 -19.09 -10.53 6.72
CA ILE A 127 -20.54 -10.32 6.72
C ILE A 127 -20.98 -9.52 5.49
N ASN A 128 -22.22 -9.72 5.07
CA ASN A 128 -22.90 -8.86 4.10
C ASN A 128 -24.38 -8.75 4.49
N PRO A 129 -24.69 -8.10 5.64
CA PRO A 129 -26.03 -8.05 6.16
C PRO A 129 -26.96 -7.22 5.25
N LEU A 130 -28.26 -7.42 5.41
CA LEU A 130 -29.26 -6.56 4.81
C LEU A 130 -29.31 -5.21 5.53
N MET A 131 -29.43 -4.16 4.74
CA MET A 131 -29.73 -2.80 5.17
C MET A 131 -31.12 -2.42 4.66
N TYR A 132 -31.83 -1.64 5.42
CA TYR A 132 -33.14 -1.12 5.08
C TYR A 132 -32.98 0.38 4.78
N PRO A 133 -32.77 0.77 3.51
CA PRO A 133 -32.48 2.16 3.14
C PRO A 133 -33.68 3.09 3.33
N ASP A 134 -34.88 2.52 3.36
CA ASP A 134 -36.11 3.23 3.70
C ASP A 134 -36.70 2.65 4.99
N LEU A 135 -36.68 3.44 6.06
CA LEU A 135 -37.22 3.05 7.36
C LEU A 135 -38.77 2.92 7.36
N SER A 136 -39.41 3.51 6.35
CA SER A 136 -40.87 3.40 6.18
C SER A 136 -41.30 2.09 5.50
N ASP A 137 -40.37 1.39 4.84
CA ASP A 137 -40.58 0.08 4.22
C ASP A 137 -39.59 -0.96 4.76
N PRO A 138 -39.87 -1.61 5.89
CA PRO A 138 -38.99 -2.61 6.45
C PRO A 138 -39.00 -3.95 5.69
N THR A 139 -39.78 -4.07 4.61
CA THR A 139 -39.84 -5.30 3.78
C THR A 139 -38.78 -5.29 2.68
N PHE A 140 -38.25 -4.12 2.31
CA PHE A 140 -37.25 -3.95 1.25
C PHE A 140 -35.84 -3.81 1.80
N GLY A 141 -35.19 -4.94 2.06
CA GLY A 141 -33.78 -5.00 2.46
C GLY A 141 -32.86 -5.22 1.26
N ILE A 142 -31.74 -4.50 1.21
CA ILE A 142 -30.66 -4.73 0.26
C ILE A 142 -29.34 -4.99 0.99
N SER A 143 -28.43 -5.79 0.42
CA SER A 143 -27.16 -6.07 1.08
C SER A 143 -26.27 -4.84 1.22
N CYS A 144 -25.39 -4.82 2.22
CA CYS A 144 -24.41 -3.74 2.40
C CYS A 144 -23.58 -3.50 1.14
N ALA A 145 -23.13 -4.56 0.46
CA ALA A 145 -22.35 -4.45 -0.76
C ALA A 145 -23.15 -3.80 -1.90
N GLU A 146 -24.42 -4.14 -2.05
CA GLU A 146 -25.31 -3.53 -3.03
C GLU A 146 -25.60 -2.06 -2.70
N GLN A 147 -25.82 -1.75 -1.43
CA GLN A 147 -26.02 -0.36 -0.99
C GLN A 147 -24.78 0.51 -1.25
N LEU A 148 -23.57 -0.04 -1.01
CA LEU A 148 -22.33 0.65 -1.33
C LEU A 148 -22.22 0.93 -2.84
N ARG A 149 -22.51 -0.06 -3.70
CA ARG A 149 -22.50 0.14 -5.16
C ARG A 149 -23.50 1.20 -5.62
N LYS A 150 -24.73 1.18 -5.08
CA LYS A 150 -25.75 2.20 -5.37
C LYS A 150 -25.31 3.60 -4.94
N HIS A 151 -24.72 3.72 -3.73
CA HIS A 151 -24.19 4.99 -3.23
C HIS A 151 -23.08 5.52 -4.14
N THR A 152 -22.13 4.69 -4.51
CA THR A 152 -21.04 5.02 -5.42
C THR A 152 -21.56 5.49 -6.80
N GLY A 153 -22.52 4.77 -7.38
CA GLY A 153 -23.15 5.15 -8.64
C GLY A 153 -23.85 6.52 -8.56
N ARG A 154 -24.60 6.76 -7.46
CA ARG A 154 -25.24 8.08 -7.24
C ARG A 154 -24.22 9.21 -7.10
N SER A 155 -23.12 8.98 -6.42
CA SER A 155 -22.03 9.95 -6.27
C SER A 155 -21.39 10.30 -7.61
N LEU A 156 -21.19 9.30 -8.49
CA LEU A 156 -20.67 9.52 -9.84
C LEU A 156 -21.64 10.36 -10.68
N VAL A 157 -22.92 10.02 -10.69
CA VAL A 157 -23.96 10.80 -11.40
C VAL A 157 -24.02 12.24 -10.88
N LEU A 158 -23.93 12.45 -9.56
CA LEU A 158 -23.89 13.79 -8.99
C LEU A 158 -22.64 14.56 -9.44
N PHE A 159 -21.48 13.92 -9.47
CA PHE A 159 -20.25 14.51 -10.00
C PHE A 159 -20.42 14.98 -11.46
N GLU A 160 -20.97 14.12 -12.31
CA GLU A 160 -21.22 14.43 -13.73
C GLU A 160 -22.22 15.57 -13.89
N ASN A 161 -23.30 15.58 -13.12
CA ASN A 161 -24.30 16.64 -13.14
C ASN A 161 -23.74 17.99 -12.68
N LEU A 162 -22.90 18.02 -11.64
CA LEU A 162 -22.21 19.22 -11.21
C LEU A 162 -21.31 19.78 -12.32
N MET A 163 -20.54 18.91 -12.98
CA MET A 163 -19.71 19.30 -14.13
C MET A 163 -20.57 19.86 -15.29
N ALA A 164 -21.66 19.19 -15.62
CA ALA A 164 -22.59 19.62 -16.68
C ALA A 164 -23.28 20.97 -16.35
N ALA A 165 -23.52 21.24 -15.05
CA ALA A 165 -24.06 22.51 -14.56
C ALA A 165 -23.01 23.65 -14.52
N GLY A 166 -21.77 23.42 -14.94
CA GLY A 166 -20.69 24.40 -14.96
C GLY A 166 -19.89 24.54 -13.67
N VAL A 167 -20.10 23.65 -12.68
CA VAL A 167 -19.26 23.63 -11.48
C VAL A 167 -17.85 23.18 -11.85
N CYS A 168 -16.83 23.90 -11.35
CA CYS A 168 -15.44 23.55 -11.63
C CYS A 168 -15.09 22.16 -11.08
N ARG A 169 -14.23 21.43 -11.80
CA ARG A 169 -13.85 20.05 -11.46
C ARG A 169 -13.27 19.92 -10.04
N GLU A 170 -12.51 20.91 -9.58
CA GLU A 170 -11.92 20.87 -8.24
C GLU A 170 -12.96 20.89 -7.11
N GLN A 171 -14.13 21.46 -7.32
CA GLN A 171 -15.25 21.40 -6.39
C GLN A 171 -16.16 20.21 -6.65
N ALA A 172 -16.50 19.91 -7.91
CA ALA A 172 -17.37 18.81 -8.25
C ALA A 172 -16.86 17.46 -7.67
N ARG A 173 -15.54 17.22 -7.68
CA ARG A 173 -14.93 15.99 -7.11
C ARG A 173 -15.16 15.76 -5.61
N MET A 174 -15.66 16.76 -4.86
CA MET A 174 -15.94 16.63 -3.43
C MET A 174 -16.96 15.53 -3.09
N VAL A 175 -17.84 15.20 -4.05
CA VAL A 175 -18.89 14.19 -3.86
C VAL A 175 -18.40 12.76 -4.11
N LEU A 176 -17.17 12.58 -4.62
CA LEU A 176 -16.62 11.25 -4.89
C LEU A 176 -16.18 10.58 -3.60
N PRO A 177 -16.60 9.33 -3.34
CA PRO A 177 -16.33 8.64 -2.08
C PRO A 177 -14.87 8.25 -1.90
N GLN A 178 -14.45 8.03 -0.65
CA GLN A 178 -13.10 7.60 -0.28
C GLN A 178 -12.71 6.22 -0.84
N SER A 179 -13.67 5.44 -1.30
CA SER A 179 -13.44 4.18 -2.01
C SER A 179 -12.95 4.38 -3.45
N MET A 180 -12.92 5.62 -3.97
CA MET A 180 -12.39 5.90 -5.30
C MET A 180 -10.92 5.50 -5.39
N TYR A 181 -10.58 4.76 -6.46
CA TYR A 181 -9.19 4.42 -6.76
C TYR A 181 -8.39 5.65 -7.19
N THR A 182 -7.16 5.71 -6.70
CA THR A 182 -6.14 6.66 -7.14
C THR A 182 -4.90 5.92 -7.61
N GLU A 183 -4.08 6.59 -8.39
CA GLU A 183 -2.81 6.06 -8.90
C GLU A 183 -1.68 7.03 -8.54
N TYR A 184 -0.58 6.50 -8.01
CA TYR A 184 0.58 7.31 -7.69
C TYR A 184 1.90 6.53 -7.73
N TYR A 185 2.97 7.26 -7.98
CA TYR A 185 4.33 6.79 -7.78
C TYR A 185 4.74 7.02 -6.33
N GLY A 186 5.45 6.05 -5.76
CA GLY A 186 6.07 6.16 -4.45
C GLY A 186 7.51 5.66 -4.50
N THR A 187 8.46 6.52 -4.15
CA THR A 187 9.89 6.19 -4.09
C THR A 187 10.38 6.23 -2.66
N VAL A 188 11.17 5.23 -2.27
CA VAL A 188 11.63 5.10 -0.88
C VAL A 188 12.95 4.33 -0.81
N ASN A 189 13.80 4.66 0.18
CA ASN A 189 14.95 3.83 0.49
C ASN A 189 14.58 2.56 1.28
N LEU A 190 15.43 1.55 1.25
CA LEU A 190 15.15 0.24 1.85
C LEU A 190 14.90 0.31 3.37
N ASN A 191 15.64 1.13 4.11
CA ASN A 191 15.40 1.30 5.55
C ASN A 191 13.97 1.75 5.85
N ASN A 192 13.47 2.74 5.12
CA ASN A 192 12.12 3.28 5.31
C ASN A 192 11.04 2.36 4.72
N LEU A 193 11.35 1.60 3.66
CA LEU A 193 10.49 0.54 3.15
C LEU A 193 10.28 -0.56 4.20
N LEU A 194 11.34 -1.03 4.85
CA LEU A 194 11.25 -2.04 5.90
C LEU A 194 10.45 -1.55 7.10
N LYS A 195 10.59 -0.28 7.50
CA LYS A 195 9.75 0.34 8.54
C LYS A 195 8.27 0.39 8.15
N PHE A 196 7.96 0.74 6.88
CA PHE A 196 6.60 0.69 6.36
C PHE A 196 6.03 -0.73 6.42
N ILE A 197 6.78 -1.71 5.91
CA ILE A 197 6.40 -3.13 5.93
C ILE A 197 6.12 -3.58 7.37
N GLY A 198 7.04 -3.39 8.30
CA GLY A 198 6.87 -3.82 9.68
C GLY A 198 5.66 -3.22 10.38
N LEU A 199 5.38 -1.94 10.14
CA LEU A 199 4.22 -1.27 10.75
C LEU A 199 2.90 -1.73 10.09
N ARG A 200 2.89 -1.97 8.76
CA ARG A 200 1.65 -2.21 8.02
C ARG A 200 1.32 -3.69 7.79
N THR A 201 2.25 -4.60 8.05
CA THR A 201 1.95 -6.05 8.11
C THR A 201 1.50 -6.51 9.49
N HIS A 202 1.54 -5.63 10.51
CA HIS A 202 1.04 -5.94 11.85
C HIS A 202 -0.47 -6.19 11.82
N GLU A 203 -0.96 -7.13 12.63
CA GLU A 203 -2.37 -7.53 12.71
C GLU A 203 -3.34 -6.39 13.03
N GLY A 204 -2.89 -5.38 13.79
CA GLY A 204 -3.66 -4.17 14.09
C GLY A 204 -3.76 -3.16 12.93
N ALA A 205 -3.07 -3.36 11.81
CA ALA A 205 -3.22 -2.51 10.63
C ALA A 205 -4.48 -2.90 9.85
N GLN A 206 -5.06 -1.96 9.11
CA GLN A 206 -6.20 -2.24 8.25
C GLN A 206 -5.81 -3.23 7.14
N LYS A 207 -6.67 -4.20 6.85
CA LYS A 207 -6.37 -5.29 5.90
C LYS A 207 -5.90 -4.79 4.53
N GLU A 208 -6.56 -3.78 3.98
CA GLU A 208 -6.25 -3.25 2.66
C GLU A 208 -4.84 -2.62 2.58
N ILE A 209 -4.33 -2.00 3.65
CA ILE A 209 -2.93 -1.50 3.68
C ILE A 209 -1.95 -2.64 4.04
N GLN A 210 -2.38 -3.69 4.76
CA GLN A 210 -1.57 -4.90 4.94
C GLN A 210 -1.25 -5.53 3.58
N ASP A 211 -2.23 -5.65 2.69
CA ASP A 211 -2.04 -6.23 1.35
C ASP A 211 -1.04 -5.42 0.51
N VAL A 212 -1.09 -4.09 0.59
CA VAL A 212 -0.08 -3.21 -0.03
C VAL A 212 1.31 -3.49 0.54
N ALA A 213 1.44 -3.59 1.87
CA ALA A 213 2.73 -3.82 2.51
C ALA A 213 3.30 -5.22 2.19
N LEU A 214 2.44 -6.24 2.12
CA LEU A 214 2.82 -7.60 1.71
C LEU A 214 3.26 -7.65 0.24
N ALA A 215 2.59 -6.91 -0.64
CA ALA A 215 3.01 -6.78 -2.04
C ALA A 215 4.40 -6.12 -2.15
N CYS A 216 4.63 -5.02 -1.41
CA CYS A 216 5.95 -4.38 -1.35
C CYS A 216 7.02 -5.34 -0.79
N LEU A 217 6.70 -6.11 0.25
CA LEU A 217 7.60 -7.14 0.82
C LEU A 217 7.96 -8.20 -0.22
N GLY A 218 6.99 -8.68 -1.00
CA GLY A 218 7.20 -9.66 -2.05
C GLY A 218 8.12 -9.17 -3.17
N ILE A 219 8.05 -7.89 -3.52
CA ILE A 219 8.97 -7.27 -4.49
C ILE A 219 10.36 -7.08 -3.86
N ALA A 220 10.41 -6.54 -2.64
CA ALA A 220 11.66 -6.28 -1.94
C ALA A 220 12.49 -7.56 -1.70
N LYS A 221 11.84 -8.71 -1.47
CA LYS A 221 12.52 -10.01 -1.33
C LYS A 221 13.27 -10.43 -2.59
N ASP A 222 12.74 -10.10 -3.76
CA ASP A 222 13.43 -10.42 -5.02
C ASP A 222 14.62 -9.48 -5.27
N LEU A 223 14.52 -8.21 -4.85
CA LEU A 223 15.54 -7.19 -5.07
C LEU A 223 16.70 -7.29 -4.07
N TRP A 224 16.38 -7.57 -2.79
CA TRP A 224 17.34 -7.59 -1.68
C TRP A 224 17.11 -8.80 -0.77
N PRO A 225 17.33 -10.04 -1.27
CA PRO A 225 16.96 -11.26 -0.56
C PRO A 225 17.61 -11.40 0.81
N GLU A 226 18.90 -11.07 0.95
CA GLU A 226 19.63 -11.24 2.21
C GLU A 226 19.17 -10.20 3.27
N ALA A 227 19.02 -8.94 2.87
CA ALA A 227 18.57 -7.87 3.77
C ALA A 227 17.14 -8.08 4.24
N VAL A 228 16.23 -8.42 3.33
CA VAL A 228 14.83 -8.63 3.68
C VAL A 228 14.63 -9.90 4.52
N ASN A 229 15.34 -10.99 4.24
CA ASN A 229 15.30 -12.19 5.07
C ASN A 229 15.85 -11.91 6.48
N ALA A 230 16.96 -11.17 6.60
CA ALA A 230 17.51 -10.77 7.88
C ALA A 230 16.50 -9.95 8.71
N TYR A 231 15.81 -9.01 8.06
CA TYR A 231 14.78 -8.19 8.69
C TYR A 231 13.58 -9.02 9.19
N VAL A 232 13.03 -9.89 8.34
CA VAL A 232 11.88 -10.75 8.70
C VAL A 232 12.23 -11.67 9.85
N CYS A 233 13.41 -12.32 9.82
CA CYS A 233 13.88 -13.18 10.91
C CYS A 233 14.11 -12.41 12.22
N SER A 234 14.53 -11.14 12.16
CA SER A 234 14.71 -10.29 13.33
C SER A 234 13.38 -9.86 13.94
N ALA A 235 12.38 -9.54 13.10
CA ALA A 235 11.06 -9.12 13.55
C ALA A 235 10.25 -10.24 14.23
N GLN A 236 10.52 -11.51 13.91
CA GLN A 236 9.87 -12.67 14.54
C GLN A 236 10.42 -13.01 15.94
N LYS A 237 11.54 -12.43 16.34
CA LYS A 237 12.24 -12.72 17.61
C LYS A 237 12.05 -11.62 18.67
N GLY A 238 11.43 -10.54 18.37
CA GLY A 238 11.12 -9.40 19.25
C GLY A 238 9.64 -9.20 19.43
#